data_87457a3a5385528ae87ea34c23cdc4d2
#
_entry.id   87457a3a5385528ae87ea34c23cdc4d2
#
_cell.length_a   1.000
_cell.length_b   1.000
_cell.length_c   1.000
_cell.angle_alpha   90.00
_cell.angle_beta   90.00
_cell.angle_gamma   90.00
#
_symmetry.space_group_name_H-M   'P 1'
#
loop_
_entity.id
_entity.type
_entity.pdbx_description
1 polymer ?
#
loop_
_entity_poly.entity_id
_entity_poly.type
_entity_poly.pdbx_seq_one_letter_code
_entity_poly.pdbx_strand_id
1 'polypeptide(L)'
;RYSGSPIPLSFSEIQYKHQVLEVKIDPQAAPEQRLQLGSLLIPRSVQLHRIRGSLDEVFQQLKALPQGAVERICQRDYLEIEYSTDVPPPVDLRQQIEQALPEQRYRLLRICRVYSPQEDQTADQSKIDLAPPTPESLFKQLWSKMGYQPDASVERDFMQLLIEAQHSLEQEQP
;
A
#
# COMPACT_ATOMS: atom_id res chain seq x y z
N ARG A 1 -23.66 -12.50 12.81
CA ARG A 1 -23.44 -11.35 11.89
C ARG A 1 -22.77 -10.24 12.68
N TYR A 2 -21.73 -9.62 12.10
CA TYR A 2 -21.01 -8.49 12.71
C TYR A 2 -21.63 -7.17 12.27
N SER A 3 -21.63 -6.15 13.17
CA SER A 3 -21.98 -4.79 12.79
C SER A 3 -20.94 -4.15 11.86
N GLY A 4 -19.71 -4.65 11.89
CA GLY A 4 -18.59 -4.12 11.11
C GLY A 4 -17.88 -2.95 11.81
N SER A 5 -16.83 -2.41 11.16
CA SER A 5 -16.17 -1.19 11.61
C SER A 5 -16.99 0.04 11.22
N PRO A 6 -17.19 1.02 12.11
CA PRO A 6 -17.91 2.24 11.78
C PRO A 6 -17.13 3.19 10.85
N ILE A 7 -15.82 3.02 10.78
CA ILE A 7 -14.92 3.84 9.94
C ILE A 7 -13.97 2.93 9.15
N PRO A 8 -13.48 3.37 7.98
CA PRO A 8 -12.47 2.63 7.25
C PRO A 8 -11.14 2.63 8.00
N LEU A 9 -10.50 1.47 8.10
CA LEU A 9 -9.20 1.27 8.75
C LEU A 9 -8.05 1.20 7.73
N SER A 10 -8.37 0.98 6.46
CA SER A 10 -7.38 0.86 5.40
C SER A 10 -7.93 1.29 4.03
N PHE A 11 -7.02 1.52 3.08
CA PHE A 11 -7.39 1.80 1.68
C PHE A 11 -8.00 0.61 0.94
N SER A 12 -7.89 -0.60 1.46
CA SER A 12 -8.62 -1.76 0.90
C SER A 12 -10.14 -1.61 1.05
N GLU A 13 -10.59 -0.76 1.97
CA GLU A 13 -12.01 -0.53 2.27
C GLU A 13 -12.60 0.67 1.52
N ILE A 14 -11.94 1.21 0.49
CA ILE A 14 -12.44 2.35 -0.31
C ILE A 14 -13.86 2.08 -0.83
N GLN A 15 -14.11 0.86 -1.31
CA GLN A 15 -15.41 0.46 -1.87
C GLN A 15 -16.41 0.00 -0.80
N TYR A 16 -15.97 -0.14 0.44
CA TYR A 16 -16.79 -0.72 1.49
C TYR A 16 -17.78 0.30 2.05
N LYS A 17 -19.06 -0.10 2.19
CA LYS A 17 -20.10 0.71 2.82
C LYS A 17 -20.17 0.36 4.31
N HIS A 18 -19.61 1.23 5.14
CA HIS A 18 -19.64 1.05 6.59
C HIS A 18 -21.05 1.22 7.11
N GLN A 19 -21.45 0.36 8.05
CA GLN A 19 -22.79 0.33 8.59
C GLN A 19 -22.76 -0.17 10.03
N VAL A 20 -23.78 0.17 10.80
CA VAL A 20 -24.12 -0.47 12.06
C VAL A 20 -25.37 -1.29 11.90
N LEU A 21 -25.54 -2.31 12.72
CA LEU A 21 -26.73 -3.12 12.76
C LEU A 21 -27.63 -2.66 13.91
N GLU A 22 -28.87 -2.32 13.57
CA GLU A 22 -29.93 -2.15 14.54
C GLU A 22 -30.59 -3.51 14.77
N VAL A 23 -30.69 -3.90 16.03
CA VAL A 23 -31.32 -5.18 16.44
C VAL A 23 -32.55 -4.86 17.27
N LYS A 24 -33.72 -5.25 16.77
CA LYS A 24 -34.97 -5.15 17.52
C LYS A 24 -35.39 -6.54 17.95
N ILE A 25 -35.62 -6.71 19.24
CA ILE A 25 -36.07 -7.96 19.84
C ILE A 25 -37.44 -7.74 20.44
N ASP A 26 -38.44 -8.49 19.94
CA ASP A 26 -39.78 -8.52 20.50
C ASP A 26 -40.07 -9.92 21.06
N PRO A 27 -40.01 -10.11 22.38
CA PRO A 27 -40.26 -11.40 23.00
C PRO A 27 -41.68 -11.91 22.81
N GLN A 28 -42.66 -11.01 22.56
CA GLN A 28 -44.07 -11.34 22.41
C GLN A 28 -44.45 -11.70 20.98
N ALA A 29 -43.61 -11.40 20.00
CA ALA A 29 -43.85 -11.72 18.60
C ALA A 29 -43.70 -13.23 18.33
N ALA A 30 -44.25 -13.68 17.20
CA ALA A 30 -44.03 -15.03 16.70
C ALA A 30 -42.53 -15.32 16.54
N PRO A 31 -42.07 -16.58 16.73
CA PRO A 31 -40.63 -16.91 16.74
C PRO A 31 -39.82 -16.37 15.57
N GLU A 32 -40.42 -16.32 14.38
CA GLU A 32 -39.80 -15.82 13.15
C GLU A 32 -39.66 -14.30 13.09
N GLN A 33 -40.45 -13.58 13.87
CA GLN A 33 -40.50 -12.11 13.91
C GLN A 33 -39.85 -11.53 15.17
N ARG A 34 -39.41 -12.38 16.10
CA ARG A 34 -38.80 -11.94 17.36
C ARG A 34 -37.53 -11.15 17.19
N LEU A 35 -36.80 -11.39 16.11
CA LEU A 35 -35.52 -10.74 15.83
C LEU A 35 -35.60 -10.03 14.48
N GLN A 36 -35.55 -8.71 14.49
CA GLN A 36 -35.48 -7.88 13.30
C GLN A 36 -34.10 -7.22 13.23
N LEU A 37 -33.48 -7.29 12.06
CA LEU A 37 -32.17 -6.69 11.80
C LEU A 37 -32.30 -5.58 10.76
N GLY A 38 -31.97 -4.36 11.17
CA GLY A 38 -31.82 -3.20 10.29
C GLY A 38 -30.36 -2.88 10.03
N SER A 39 -30.04 -2.31 8.87
CA SER A 39 -28.72 -1.77 8.55
C SER A 39 -28.79 -0.26 8.46
N LEU A 40 -27.99 0.44 9.23
CA LEU A 40 -27.84 1.89 9.18
C LEU A 40 -26.47 2.23 8.59
N LEU A 41 -26.46 2.86 7.41
CA LEU A 41 -25.21 3.29 6.76
C LEU A 41 -24.60 4.46 7.51
N ILE A 42 -23.28 4.41 7.69
CA ILE A 42 -22.52 5.48 8.33
C ILE A 42 -21.93 6.35 7.22
N PRO A 43 -22.23 7.66 7.18
CA PRO A 43 -21.60 8.57 6.25
C PRO A 43 -20.11 8.73 6.59
N ARG A 44 -19.26 8.71 5.56
CA ARG A 44 -17.82 8.97 5.76
C ARG A 44 -17.59 10.46 6.04
N SER A 45 -16.84 10.74 7.09
CA SER A 45 -16.40 12.11 7.42
C SER A 45 -15.28 12.60 6.49
N VAL A 46 -14.43 11.68 6.00
CA VAL A 46 -13.36 11.94 5.02
C VAL A 46 -13.39 10.88 3.95
N GLN A 47 -13.02 11.26 2.73
CA GLN A 47 -12.93 10.30 1.63
C GLN A 47 -11.53 9.67 1.57
N LEU A 48 -11.48 8.46 1.04
CA LEU A 48 -10.24 7.77 0.72
C LEU A 48 -10.06 7.76 -0.79
N HIS A 49 -8.95 8.31 -1.26
CA HIS A 49 -8.62 8.35 -2.67
C HIS A 49 -7.38 7.51 -2.92
N ARG A 50 -7.39 6.74 -4.00
CA ARG A 50 -6.23 5.99 -4.48
C ARG A 50 -5.95 6.37 -5.92
N ILE A 51 -4.73 6.81 -6.18
CA ILE A 51 -4.23 7.11 -7.51
C ILE A 51 -3.28 5.97 -7.92
N ARG A 52 -3.45 5.46 -9.14
CA ARG A 52 -2.63 4.38 -9.70
C ARG A 52 -2.17 4.70 -11.10
N GLY A 53 -0.96 4.29 -11.44
CA GLY A 53 -0.41 4.39 -12.79
C GLY A 53 1.10 4.55 -12.82
N SER A 54 1.63 4.86 -14.00
CA SER A 54 3.00 5.34 -14.15
C SER A 54 3.19 6.67 -13.42
N LEU A 55 4.43 7.12 -13.21
CA LEU A 55 4.68 8.40 -12.55
C LEU A 55 4.02 9.58 -13.28
N ASP A 56 4.07 9.58 -14.61
CA ASP A 56 3.44 10.64 -15.42
C ASP A 56 1.92 10.64 -15.26
N GLU A 57 1.28 9.49 -15.29
CA GLU A 57 -0.16 9.36 -15.06
C GLU A 57 -0.55 9.78 -13.64
N VAL A 58 0.26 9.45 -12.64
CA VAL A 58 0.06 9.90 -11.25
C VAL A 58 0.06 11.42 -11.19
N PHE A 59 1.05 12.09 -11.79
CA PHE A 59 1.10 13.56 -11.80
C PHE A 59 -0.06 14.20 -12.58
N GLN A 60 -0.52 13.58 -13.67
CA GLN A 60 -1.71 14.03 -14.37
C GLN A 60 -2.98 13.92 -13.52
N GLN A 61 -3.15 12.78 -12.84
CA GLN A 61 -4.30 12.55 -11.95
C GLN A 61 -4.27 13.51 -10.74
N LEU A 62 -3.09 13.80 -10.18
CA LEU A 62 -2.94 14.78 -9.09
C LEU A 62 -3.41 16.17 -9.50
N LYS A 63 -3.06 16.62 -10.72
CA LYS A 63 -3.51 17.91 -11.26
C LYS A 63 -5.02 17.96 -11.53
N ALA A 64 -5.63 16.82 -11.82
CA ALA A 64 -7.07 16.69 -12.07
C ALA A 64 -7.90 16.58 -10.79
N LEU A 65 -7.27 16.46 -9.62
CA LEU A 65 -7.98 16.37 -8.34
C LEU A 65 -8.79 17.67 -8.09
N PRO A 66 -9.99 17.53 -7.49
CA PRO A 66 -10.80 18.69 -7.10
C PRO A 66 -10.02 19.67 -6.22
N GLN A 67 -10.06 20.93 -6.60
CA GLN A 67 -9.43 22.01 -5.85
C GLN A 67 -10.34 22.47 -4.70
N GLY A 68 -9.77 23.19 -3.75
CA GLY A 68 -10.48 23.77 -2.62
C GLY A 68 -9.88 23.38 -1.30
N ALA A 69 -9.93 24.29 -0.35
CA ALA A 69 -9.46 24.06 1.00
C ALA A 69 -10.60 23.57 1.90
N VAL A 70 -10.26 22.79 2.92
CA VAL A 70 -11.14 22.46 4.04
C VAL A 70 -10.63 23.16 5.31
N GLU A 71 -11.53 23.64 6.13
CA GLU A 71 -11.16 24.44 7.30
C GLU A 71 -10.35 23.67 8.34
N ARG A 72 -10.70 22.38 8.54
CA ARG A 72 -10.08 21.56 9.58
C ARG A 72 -9.25 20.44 8.97
N ILE A 73 -8.08 20.23 9.52
CA ILE A 73 -7.16 19.16 9.09
C ILE A 73 -7.78 17.75 9.18
N CYS A 74 -8.70 17.54 10.12
CA CYS A 74 -9.41 16.27 10.27
C CYS A 74 -10.50 16.04 9.19
N GLN A 75 -10.80 17.04 8.37
CA GLN A 75 -11.75 16.94 7.26
C GLN A 75 -11.04 16.72 5.91
N ARG A 76 -9.70 16.73 5.91
CA ARG A 76 -8.93 16.48 4.69
C ARG A 76 -9.07 15.03 4.26
N ASP A 77 -9.33 14.85 2.98
CA ASP A 77 -9.40 13.53 2.37
C ASP A 77 -8.04 12.84 2.39
N TYR A 78 -8.02 11.53 2.56
CA TYR A 78 -6.81 10.75 2.58
C TYR A 78 -6.46 10.25 1.19
N LEU A 79 -5.17 10.32 0.85
CA LEU A 79 -4.65 9.92 -0.44
C LEU A 79 -3.57 8.86 -0.29
N GLU A 80 -3.71 7.80 -1.07
CA GLU A 80 -2.69 6.78 -1.31
C GLU A 80 -2.30 6.81 -2.80
N ILE A 81 -1.00 6.72 -3.06
CA ILE A 81 -0.45 6.66 -4.41
C ILE A 81 0.24 5.31 -4.60
N GLU A 82 -0.18 4.61 -5.63
CA GLU A 82 0.44 3.36 -6.09
C GLU A 82 0.98 3.60 -7.50
N TYR A 83 2.31 3.65 -7.65
CA TYR A 83 2.93 3.92 -8.93
C TYR A 83 3.75 2.74 -9.43
N SER A 84 3.81 2.58 -10.75
CA SER A 84 4.71 1.64 -11.43
C SER A 84 5.81 2.40 -12.15
N THR A 85 7.02 1.89 -12.13
CA THR A 85 8.15 2.42 -12.87
C THR A 85 9.21 1.35 -13.06
N ASP A 86 9.86 1.35 -14.22
CA ASP A 86 10.94 0.43 -14.56
C ASP A 86 12.31 0.95 -14.13
N VAL A 87 12.37 2.22 -13.71
CA VAL A 87 13.60 2.87 -13.25
C VAL A 87 13.48 3.25 -11.76
N PRO A 88 14.58 3.43 -11.04
CA PRO A 88 14.55 3.93 -9.68
C PRO A 88 13.82 5.28 -9.61
N PRO A 89 12.90 5.49 -8.67
CA PRO A 89 12.20 6.75 -8.54
C PRO A 89 13.15 7.86 -8.08
N PRO A 90 12.86 9.12 -8.41
CA PRO A 90 13.60 10.26 -7.89
C PRO A 90 13.65 10.26 -6.36
N VAL A 91 14.77 10.70 -5.79
CA VAL A 91 14.94 10.77 -4.32
C VAL A 91 13.94 11.72 -3.67
N ASP A 92 13.55 12.77 -4.39
CA ASP A 92 12.62 13.81 -3.98
C ASP A 92 11.17 13.56 -4.43
N LEU A 93 10.84 12.36 -4.90
CA LEU A 93 9.49 12.00 -5.41
C LEU A 93 8.38 12.41 -4.45
N ARG A 94 8.57 12.17 -3.15
CA ARG A 94 7.57 12.55 -2.14
C ARG A 94 7.32 14.06 -2.14
N GLN A 95 8.39 14.84 -2.18
CA GLN A 95 8.29 16.30 -2.20
C GLN A 95 7.62 16.82 -3.47
N GLN A 96 7.94 16.24 -4.63
CA GLN A 96 7.29 16.57 -5.90
C GLN A 96 5.79 16.27 -5.86
N ILE A 97 5.38 15.13 -5.30
CA ILE A 97 3.98 14.77 -5.13
C ILE A 97 3.27 15.74 -4.18
N GLU A 98 3.88 16.05 -3.03
CA GLU A 98 3.30 16.99 -2.05
C GLU A 98 3.14 18.40 -2.64
N GLN A 99 4.06 18.85 -3.50
CA GLN A 99 3.95 20.12 -4.22
C GLN A 99 2.86 20.11 -5.31
N ALA A 100 2.59 18.95 -5.91
CA ALA A 100 1.55 18.80 -6.92
C ALA A 100 0.14 18.66 -6.34
N LEU A 101 0.02 18.41 -5.03
CA LEU A 101 -1.28 18.26 -4.37
C LEU A 101 -1.97 19.61 -4.18
N PRO A 102 -3.32 19.66 -4.35
CA PRO A 102 -4.10 20.81 -3.94
C PRO A 102 -3.93 21.12 -2.47
N GLU A 103 -3.49 22.33 -2.15
CA GLU A 103 -3.25 22.76 -0.78
C GLU A 103 -4.49 22.55 0.10
N GLN A 104 -4.26 22.07 1.31
CA GLN A 104 -5.24 21.97 2.38
C GLN A 104 -6.46 21.07 2.14
N ARG A 105 -6.55 20.35 1.02
CA ARG A 105 -7.67 19.45 0.76
C ARG A 105 -7.33 17.98 1.01
N TYR A 106 -6.14 17.57 0.64
CA TYR A 106 -5.72 16.17 0.76
C TYR A 106 -4.60 15.98 1.78
N ARG A 107 -4.57 14.80 2.35
CA ARG A 107 -3.49 14.32 3.20
C ARG A 107 -2.87 13.08 2.58
N LEU A 108 -1.65 13.22 2.08
CA LEU A 108 -0.89 12.10 1.56
C LEU A 108 -0.47 11.19 2.71
N LEU A 109 -0.96 9.96 2.73
CA LEU A 109 -0.63 8.98 3.77
C LEU A 109 0.45 8.01 3.30
N ARG A 110 0.36 7.56 2.04
CA ARG A 110 1.20 6.47 1.56
C ARG A 110 1.58 6.65 0.10
N ILE A 111 2.83 6.33 -0.22
CA ILE A 111 3.33 6.19 -1.58
C ILE A 111 3.92 4.78 -1.68
N CYS A 112 3.42 3.99 -2.62
CA CYS A 112 3.85 2.62 -2.83
C CYS A 112 4.27 2.43 -4.28
N ARG A 113 5.41 1.80 -4.48
CA ARG A 113 5.78 1.25 -5.78
C ARG A 113 5.09 -0.10 -5.95
N VAL A 114 4.36 -0.24 -7.03
CA VAL A 114 3.78 -1.51 -7.48
C VAL A 114 4.67 -2.05 -8.58
N TYR A 115 5.15 -3.25 -8.41
CA TYR A 115 5.87 -3.96 -9.46
C TYR A 115 4.84 -4.55 -10.40
N SER A 116 4.89 -4.21 -11.69
CA SER A 116 4.20 -5.01 -12.69
C SER A 116 4.80 -6.40 -12.62
N PRO A 117 4.02 -7.45 -12.39
CA PRO A 117 4.52 -8.78 -12.66
C PRO A 117 4.76 -8.79 -14.17
N GLN A 118 6.00 -8.61 -14.62
CA GLN A 118 6.38 -9.15 -15.90
C GLN A 118 6.01 -10.61 -15.80
N GLU A 119 5.21 -11.06 -16.75
CA GLU A 119 4.81 -12.46 -16.88
C GLU A 119 6.09 -13.29 -16.75
N ASP A 120 6.33 -13.84 -15.58
CA ASP A 120 7.30 -14.89 -15.36
C ASP A 120 6.78 -16.14 -16.08
N GLN A 121 6.82 -16.10 -17.42
CA GLN A 121 6.59 -17.27 -18.27
C GLN A 121 7.79 -18.22 -18.26
N THR A 122 8.68 -18.11 -17.28
CA THR A 122 9.78 -19.07 -17.06
C THR A 122 10.04 -19.32 -15.57
N ALA A 123 9.01 -19.49 -14.77
CA ALA A 123 9.19 -20.22 -13.53
C ALA A 123 9.10 -21.71 -13.84
N ASP A 124 10.22 -22.26 -14.24
CA ASP A 124 10.45 -23.70 -14.24
C ASP A 124 10.25 -24.20 -12.80
N GLN A 125 9.08 -24.82 -12.55
CA GLN A 125 8.67 -25.34 -11.24
C GLN A 125 9.45 -26.63 -10.86
N SER A 126 10.58 -26.88 -11.47
CA SER A 126 11.39 -28.06 -11.22
C SER A 126 12.69 -27.72 -10.51
N LYS A 127 12.62 -27.41 -9.23
CA LYS A 127 13.57 -27.72 -8.15
C LYS A 127 13.31 -26.80 -6.96
N ILE A 128 12.51 -27.27 -6.02
CA ILE A 128 12.52 -26.69 -4.67
C ILE A 128 13.85 -27.14 -4.06
N ASP A 129 14.85 -26.29 -4.17
CA ASP A 129 16.08 -26.44 -3.44
C ASP A 129 15.78 -26.09 -1.98
N LEU A 130 15.75 -27.11 -1.11
CA LEU A 130 15.43 -26.99 0.31
C LEU A 130 16.53 -26.28 1.14
N ALA A 131 17.63 -25.85 0.50
CA ALA A 131 18.65 -25.07 1.15
C ALA A 131 18.17 -23.63 1.36
N PRO A 132 18.38 -23.02 2.55
CA PRO A 132 18.02 -21.63 2.76
C PRO A 132 18.77 -20.74 1.76
N PRO A 133 18.08 -19.80 1.10
CA PRO A 133 18.71 -18.97 0.08
C PRO A 133 19.82 -18.11 0.71
N THR A 134 20.95 -18.03 0.04
CA THR A 134 22.05 -17.13 0.47
C THR A 134 21.66 -15.66 0.31
N PRO A 135 22.21 -14.73 1.11
CA PRO A 135 21.95 -13.30 0.96
C PRO A 135 22.21 -12.79 -0.45
N GLU A 136 23.22 -13.31 -1.14
CA GLU A 136 23.56 -12.96 -2.53
C GLU A 136 22.48 -13.43 -3.50
N SER A 137 21.97 -14.65 -3.33
CA SER A 137 20.91 -15.19 -4.18
C SER A 137 19.60 -14.40 -4.01
N LEU A 138 19.29 -14.02 -2.76
CA LEU A 138 18.14 -13.18 -2.44
C LEU A 138 18.28 -11.78 -3.06
N PHE A 139 19.47 -11.19 -2.96
CA PHE A 139 19.74 -9.89 -3.56
C PHE A 139 19.52 -9.92 -5.07
N LYS A 140 20.08 -10.90 -5.77
CA LYS A 140 19.92 -11.05 -7.22
C LYS A 140 18.47 -11.30 -7.64
N GLN A 141 17.75 -12.14 -6.89
CA GLN A 141 16.32 -12.38 -7.14
C GLN A 141 15.49 -11.11 -6.93
N LEU A 142 15.74 -10.37 -5.84
CA LEU A 142 15.05 -9.12 -5.58
C LEU A 142 15.38 -8.06 -6.64
N TRP A 143 16.65 -7.93 -7.01
CA TRP A 143 17.09 -6.99 -8.04
C TRP A 143 16.41 -7.24 -9.39
N SER A 144 16.40 -8.51 -9.81
CA SER A 144 15.69 -8.95 -11.02
C SER A 144 14.18 -8.72 -10.92
N LYS A 145 13.57 -9.08 -9.78
CA LYS A 145 12.14 -8.90 -9.55
C LYS A 145 11.71 -7.42 -9.54
N MET A 146 12.62 -6.53 -9.17
CA MET A 146 12.43 -5.09 -9.22
C MET A 146 12.55 -4.50 -10.64
N GLY A 147 12.93 -5.30 -11.64
CA GLY A 147 13.10 -4.86 -13.03
C GLY A 147 14.33 -3.98 -13.25
N TYR A 148 15.29 -3.97 -12.33
CA TYR A 148 16.52 -3.20 -12.52
C TYR A 148 17.50 -3.92 -13.44
N GLN A 149 18.19 -3.16 -14.29
CA GLN A 149 19.28 -3.68 -15.08
C GLN A 149 20.45 -4.11 -14.17
N PRO A 150 21.16 -5.19 -14.49
CA PRO A 150 22.34 -5.59 -13.74
C PRO A 150 23.37 -4.44 -13.67
N ASP A 151 23.80 -4.10 -12.45
CA ASP A 151 24.80 -3.05 -12.22
C ASP A 151 25.93 -3.61 -11.36
N ALA A 152 27.10 -3.74 -11.98
CA ALA A 152 28.29 -4.29 -11.33
C ALA A 152 28.82 -3.42 -10.17
N SER A 153 28.50 -2.14 -10.13
CA SER A 153 28.88 -1.26 -9.01
C SER A 153 28.04 -1.58 -7.78
N VAL A 154 26.73 -1.72 -7.95
CA VAL A 154 25.79 -2.04 -6.87
C VAL A 154 26.02 -3.46 -6.33
N GLU A 155 26.30 -4.42 -7.20
CA GLU A 155 26.69 -5.77 -6.76
C GLU A 155 27.96 -5.75 -5.88
N ARG A 156 28.96 -4.97 -6.26
CA ARG A 156 30.20 -4.82 -5.49
C ARG A 156 29.95 -4.18 -4.14
N ASP A 157 29.17 -3.11 -4.10
CA ASP A 157 28.83 -2.41 -2.86
C ASP A 157 28.03 -3.32 -1.92
N PHE A 158 27.09 -4.12 -2.46
CA PHE A 158 26.36 -5.11 -1.68
C PHE A 158 27.29 -6.18 -1.07
N MET A 159 28.24 -6.72 -1.86
CA MET A 159 29.22 -7.72 -1.39
C MET A 159 30.12 -7.14 -0.31
N GLN A 160 30.54 -5.88 -0.43
CA GLN A 160 31.33 -5.22 0.60
C GLN A 160 30.55 -5.11 1.91
N LEU A 161 29.29 -4.65 1.87
CA LEU A 161 28.42 -4.57 3.05
C LEU A 161 28.18 -5.93 3.69
N LEU A 162 28.10 -6.97 2.91
CA LEU A 162 27.89 -8.34 3.40
C LEU A 162 29.13 -8.83 4.17
N ILE A 163 30.34 -8.54 3.68
CA ILE A 163 31.60 -8.85 4.36
C ILE A 163 31.71 -8.06 5.67
N GLU A 164 31.39 -6.78 5.65
CA GLU A 164 31.43 -5.92 6.85
C GLU A 164 30.43 -6.41 7.92
N ALA A 165 29.23 -6.82 7.51
CA ALA A 165 28.22 -7.39 8.42
C ALA A 165 28.68 -8.72 9.03
N GLN A 166 29.31 -9.59 8.25
CA GLN A 166 29.85 -10.86 8.76
C GLN A 166 30.97 -10.62 9.80
N HIS A 167 31.90 -9.72 9.52
CA HIS A 167 32.94 -9.35 10.48
C HIS A 167 32.39 -8.77 11.78
N SER A 168 31.34 -7.95 11.70
CA SER A 168 30.70 -7.40 12.89
C SER A 168 30.05 -8.48 13.77
N LEU A 169 29.40 -9.48 13.14
CA LEU A 169 28.79 -10.61 13.85
C LEU A 169 29.84 -11.52 14.51
N GLU A 170 31.01 -11.69 13.90
CA GLU A 170 32.12 -12.48 14.48
C GLU A 170 32.77 -11.78 15.69
N GLN A 171 32.73 -10.44 15.75
CA GLN A 171 33.26 -9.68 16.87
C GLN A 171 32.29 -9.59 18.07
N GLU A 172 30.99 -9.83 17.87
CA GLU A 172 29.98 -9.83 18.92
C GLU A 172 29.76 -11.21 19.57
N GLN A 173 30.43 -12.26 19.10
CA GLN A 173 30.36 -13.56 19.79
C GLN A 173 31.44 -13.62 20.88
N PRO A 174 31.05 -13.70 22.18
CA PRO A 174 31.96 -13.75 23.31
C PRO A 174 32.73 -15.10 23.41
#